data_979fa9c4e49c8e77567ddbcf4e301839
#
_entry.id   979fa9c4e49c8e77567ddbcf4e301839
#
_cell.length_a   1.000
_cell.length_b   1.000
_cell.length_c   1.000
_cell.angle_alpha   90.00
_cell.angle_beta   90.00
_cell.angle_gamma   90.00
#
_symmetry.space_group_name_H-M   'P 1'
#
loop_
_entity.id
_entity.type
_entity.pdbx_description
1 polymer ?
#
loop_
_entity_poly.entity_id
_entity_poly.type
_entity_poly.pdbx_seq_one_letter_code
_entity_poly.pdbx_strand_id
1 'polypeptide(L)'
;MDDLYILLCCGAGMSSGFLAQQMRKAAKKRGIGTRVEAKSQSNMDDDLPQADILLIGPHLAYALDDLEKKCSPHRVPVRVIPKQMYGGLDGEGLLDLALEAIQEECNE
;
A
#
# COMPACT_ATOMS: atom_id res chain seq x y z
N MET A 1 -20.06 5.21 3.82
CA MET A 1 -19.15 4.19 3.35
C MET A 1 -17.71 4.60 3.64
N ASP A 2 -16.96 3.73 4.27
CA ASP A 2 -15.61 4.09 4.69
C ASP A 2 -14.64 4.04 3.53
N ASP A 3 -13.73 5.01 3.50
CA ASP A 3 -12.69 5.02 2.50
C ASP A 3 -11.67 3.92 2.80
N LEU A 4 -11.15 3.31 1.77
CA LEU A 4 -10.05 2.36 1.91
C LEU A 4 -8.77 3.13 2.26
N TYR A 5 -7.99 2.58 3.17
CA TYR A 5 -6.71 3.19 3.53
C TYR A 5 -5.58 2.32 3.00
N ILE A 6 -4.87 2.84 2.01
CA ILE A 6 -3.74 2.16 1.39
C ILE A 6 -2.47 2.83 1.89
N LEU A 7 -1.64 2.07 2.58
CA LEU A 7 -0.41 2.58 3.16
C LEU A 7 0.77 2.12 2.31
N LEU A 8 1.61 3.06 1.90
CA LEU A 8 2.82 2.77 1.14
C LEU A 8 4.03 2.95 2.04
N CYS A 9 4.92 1.99 2.03
CA CYS A 9 6.16 2.05 2.79
C CYS A 9 7.35 1.84 1.87
N CYS A 10 8.17 2.87 1.71
CA CYS A 10 9.38 2.81 0.89
C CYS A 10 10.50 3.45 1.69
N GLY A 11 11.64 2.79 1.73
CA GLY A 11 12.74 3.24 2.56
C GLY A 11 13.21 4.66 2.32
N ALA A 12 13.26 5.08 1.06
CA ALA A 12 13.76 6.39 0.69
C ALA A 12 12.71 7.51 0.74
N GLY A 13 11.44 7.15 0.71
CA GLY A 13 10.36 8.10 0.90
C GLY A 13 9.94 8.93 -0.31
N MET A 14 10.85 9.30 -1.17
CA MET A 14 10.53 10.25 -2.25
C MET A 14 9.68 9.64 -3.36
N SER A 15 10.07 8.48 -3.84
CA SER A 15 9.32 7.81 -4.92
C SER A 15 7.93 7.40 -4.48
N SER A 16 7.76 7.03 -3.20
CA SER A 16 6.47 6.63 -2.68
C SER A 16 5.47 7.77 -2.68
N GLY A 17 5.94 9.01 -2.51
CA GLY A 17 5.07 10.18 -2.57
C GLY A 17 4.44 10.35 -3.94
N PHE A 18 5.24 10.21 -5.00
CA PHE A 18 4.74 10.28 -6.36
C PHE A 18 3.78 9.13 -6.66
N LEU A 19 4.14 7.94 -6.22
CA LEU A 19 3.31 6.77 -6.44
C LEU A 19 1.96 6.92 -5.74
N ALA A 20 1.97 7.46 -4.52
CA ALA A 20 0.73 7.74 -3.80
C ALA A 20 -0.15 8.70 -4.57
N GLN A 21 0.44 9.74 -5.16
CA GLN A 21 -0.31 10.68 -5.97
C GLN A 21 -0.96 10.00 -7.18
N GLN A 22 -0.22 9.13 -7.85
CA GLN A 22 -0.75 8.43 -9.00
C GLN A 22 -1.91 7.51 -8.60
N MET A 23 -1.80 6.85 -7.46
CA MET A 23 -2.87 6.01 -6.96
C MET A 23 -4.11 6.82 -6.58
N ARG A 24 -3.91 8.00 -5.98
CA ARG A 24 -5.03 8.89 -5.65
C ARG A 24 -5.75 9.34 -6.91
N LYS A 25 -5.00 9.68 -7.94
CA LYS A 25 -5.59 10.08 -9.24
C LYS A 25 -6.38 8.94 -9.85
N ALA A 26 -5.83 7.73 -9.82
CA ALA A 26 -6.50 6.56 -10.36
C ALA A 26 -7.79 6.28 -9.61
N ALA A 27 -7.76 6.35 -8.29
CA ALA A 27 -8.94 6.10 -7.46
C ALA A 27 -10.02 7.13 -7.73
N LYS A 28 -9.64 8.39 -7.84
CA LYS A 28 -10.59 9.47 -8.11
C LYS A 28 -11.25 9.27 -9.48
N LYS A 29 -10.45 8.88 -10.47
CA LYS A 29 -10.95 8.62 -11.81
C LYS A 29 -11.99 7.50 -11.84
N ARG A 30 -11.80 6.49 -10.98
CA ARG A 30 -12.71 5.35 -10.89
C ARG A 30 -13.87 5.58 -9.92
N GLY A 31 -13.89 6.72 -9.23
CA GLY A 31 -14.92 7.00 -8.24
C GLY A 31 -14.81 6.16 -6.98
N ILE A 32 -13.62 5.68 -6.66
CA ILE A 32 -13.38 4.87 -5.47
C ILE A 32 -12.90 5.77 -4.34
N GLY A 33 -13.55 5.69 -3.19
CA GLY A 33 -13.10 6.41 -2.00
C GLY A 33 -11.88 5.73 -1.40
N THR A 34 -10.72 6.35 -1.54
CA THR A 34 -9.49 5.82 -0.97
C THR A 34 -8.67 6.92 -0.33
N ARG A 35 -7.93 6.52 0.69
CA ARG A 35 -6.91 7.35 1.29
C ARG A 35 -5.58 6.64 1.04
N VAL A 36 -4.64 7.30 0.38
CA VAL A 36 -3.33 6.73 0.08
C VAL A 36 -2.28 7.59 0.76
N GLU A 37 -1.51 6.98 1.67
CA GLU A 37 -0.48 7.69 2.41
C GLU A 37 0.84 6.97 2.24
N ALA A 38 1.92 7.75 2.10
CA ALA A 38 3.27 7.21 2.04
C ALA A 38 3.98 7.52 3.35
N LYS A 39 4.43 6.49 4.03
CA LYS A 39 5.11 6.62 5.31
C LYS A 39 6.43 5.88 5.28
N SER A 40 7.37 6.31 6.10
CA SER A 40 8.61 5.56 6.29
C SER A 40 8.36 4.37 7.20
N GLN A 41 9.28 3.41 7.16
CA GLN A 41 9.18 2.21 7.97
C GLN A 41 9.09 2.53 9.47
N SER A 42 9.73 3.60 9.89
CA SER A 42 9.72 4.00 11.31
C SER A 42 8.47 4.76 11.72
N ASN A 43 7.71 5.30 10.78
CA ASN A 43 6.55 6.14 11.08
C ASN A 43 5.21 5.49 10.79
N MET A 44 5.20 4.27 10.27
CA MET A 44 3.95 3.66 9.85
C MET A 44 3.19 2.94 10.96
N ASP A 45 3.83 2.68 12.09
CA ASP A 45 3.24 1.86 13.16
C ASP A 45 1.91 2.40 13.65
N ASP A 46 1.80 3.72 13.78
CA ASP A 46 0.57 4.34 14.27
C ASP A 46 -0.58 4.21 13.26
N ASP A 47 -0.25 4.01 12.00
CA ASP A 47 -1.25 3.92 10.94
C ASP A 47 -1.69 2.49 10.67
N LEU A 48 -0.93 1.49 11.11
CA LEU A 48 -1.23 0.09 10.82
C LEU A 48 -2.64 -0.34 11.26
N PRO A 49 -3.11 0.02 12.45
CA PRO A 49 -4.46 -0.41 12.85
C PRO A 49 -5.57 0.12 11.95
N GLN A 50 -5.30 1.19 11.22
CA GLN A 50 -6.30 1.84 10.36
C GLN A 50 -6.14 1.42 8.91
N ALA A 51 -5.00 0.86 8.53
CA ALA A 51 -4.72 0.53 7.14
C ALA A 51 -5.48 -0.72 6.69
N ASP A 52 -5.90 -0.71 5.44
CA ASP A 52 -6.52 -1.88 4.82
C ASP A 52 -5.48 -2.73 4.10
N ILE A 53 -4.37 -2.15 3.71
CA ILE A 53 -3.27 -2.86 3.06
C ILE A 53 -1.98 -2.06 3.22
N LEU A 54 -0.87 -2.78 3.29
CA LEU A 54 0.47 -2.18 3.27
C LEU A 54 1.19 -2.62 2.00
N LEU A 55 1.58 -1.66 1.18
CA LEU A 55 2.37 -1.91 -0.02
C LEU A 55 3.80 -1.46 0.27
N ILE A 56 4.76 -2.34 0.04
CA ILE A 56 6.17 -2.03 0.30
C ILE A 56 6.95 -1.98 -1.00
N GLY A 57 7.93 -1.08 -1.05
CA GLY A 57 8.78 -0.95 -2.24
C GLY A 57 9.58 -2.21 -2.51
N PRO A 58 9.97 -2.45 -3.77
CA PRO A 58 10.71 -3.67 -4.11
C PRO A 58 12.03 -3.78 -3.36
N HIS A 59 12.64 -2.65 -3.00
CA HIS A 59 13.89 -2.65 -2.24
C HIS A 59 13.71 -3.04 -0.77
N LEU A 60 12.46 -3.14 -0.30
CA LEU A 60 12.15 -3.59 1.05
C LEU A 60 11.65 -5.04 1.07
N ALA A 61 11.74 -5.75 -0.04
CA ALA A 61 11.28 -7.15 -0.10
C ALA A 61 11.99 -8.03 0.92
N TYR A 62 13.23 -7.71 1.28
CA TYR A 62 13.96 -8.47 2.29
C TYR A 62 13.30 -8.38 3.67
N ALA A 63 12.52 -7.36 3.92
CA ALA A 63 11.85 -7.16 5.20
C ALA A 63 10.39 -7.67 5.19
N LEU A 64 9.98 -8.35 4.13
CA LEU A 64 8.59 -8.77 3.97
C LEU A 64 8.10 -9.60 5.15
N ASP A 65 8.89 -10.60 5.58
CA ASP A 65 8.50 -11.48 6.68
C ASP A 65 8.29 -10.70 7.98
N ASP A 66 9.21 -9.78 8.28
CA ASP A 66 9.11 -8.97 9.48
C ASP A 66 7.90 -8.04 9.44
N LEU A 67 7.64 -7.47 8.27
CA LEU A 67 6.51 -6.57 8.10
C LEU A 67 5.19 -7.33 8.17
N GLU A 68 5.15 -8.55 7.64
CA GLU A 68 3.97 -9.39 7.74
C GLU A 68 3.66 -9.72 9.20
N LYS A 69 4.68 -10.05 9.98
CA LYS A 69 4.51 -10.32 11.41
C LYS A 69 3.98 -9.09 12.15
N LYS A 70 4.47 -7.92 11.78
CA LYS A 70 4.04 -6.67 12.39
C LYS A 70 2.59 -6.33 12.05
N CYS A 71 2.17 -6.63 10.84
CA CYS A 71 0.83 -6.32 10.36
C CYS A 71 -0.20 -7.37 10.71
N SER A 72 0.23 -8.60 11.00
CA SER A 72 -0.65 -9.71 11.26
C SER A 72 -1.68 -9.46 12.37
N PRO A 73 -1.29 -8.87 13.54
CA PRO A 73 -2.26 -8.60 14.59
C PRO A 73 -3.37 -7.65 14.17
N HIS A 74 -3.12 -6.83 13.16
CA HIS A 74 -4.10 -5.87 12.65
C HIS A 74 -4.84 -6.37 11.42
N ARG A 75 -4.51 -7.58 10.97
CA ARG A 75 -5.09 -8.20 9.77
C ARG A 75 -4.87 -7.37 8.51
N VAL A 76 -3.71 -6.72 8.43
CA VAL A 76 -3.34 -5.90 7.28
C VAL A 76 -2.50 -6.74 6.33
N PRO A 77 -2.98 -7.00 5.11
CA PRO A 77 -2.17 -7.73 4.13
C PRO A 77 -0.97 -6.88 3.69
N VAL A 78 0.14 -7.54 3.43
CA VAL A 78 1.37 -6.88 2.97
C VAL A 78 1.70 -7.42 1.58
N ARG A 79 1.95 -6.52 0.65
CA ARG A 79 2.32 -6.90 -0.72
C ARG A 79 3.52 -6.09 -1.17
N VAL A 80 4.41 -6.74 -1.92
CA VAL A 80 5.57 -6.06 -2.50
C VAL A 80 5.14 -5.44 -3.82
N ILE A 81 5.48 -4.17 -4.00
CA ILE A 81 5.19 -3.46 -5.25
C ILE A 81 6.09 -4.04 -6.34
N PRO A 82 5.54 -4.52 -7.47
CA PRO A 82 6.38 -4.98 -8.57
C PRO A 82 7.29 -3.88 -9.08
N LYS A 83 8.52 -4.25 -9.41
CA LYS A 83 9.53 -3.27 -9.87
C LYS A 83 9.03 -2.44 -11.05
N GLN A 84 8.31 -3.07 -11.95
CA GLN A 84 7.79 -2.40 -13.15
C GLN A 84 6.79 -1.30 -12.78
N MET A 85 5.94 -1.57 -11.82
CA MET A 85 4.95 -0.60 -11.35
C MET A 85 5.62 0.52 -10.56
N TYR A 86 6.63 0.16 -9.78
CA TYR A 86 7.35 1.15 -8.96
C TYR A 86 8.12 2.12 -9.84
N GLY A 87 8.90 1.59 -10.79
CA GLY A 87 9.70 2.42 -11.69
C GLY A 87 8.87 3.21 -12.67
N GLY A 88 7.74 2.66 -13.10
CA GLY A 88 6.84 3.33 -14.04
C GLY A 88 5.78 4.19 -13.38
N LEU A 89 5.76 4.26 -12.05
CA LEU A 89 4.75 5.01 -11.29
C LEU A 89 3.32 4.63 -11.71
N ASP A 90 3.08 3.32 -11.85
CA ASP A 90 1.81 2.79 -12.33
C ASP A 90 0.77 2.77 -11.22
N GLY A 91 0.16 3.91 -10.97
CA GLY A 91 -0.84 4.05 -9.92
C GLY A 91 -2.08 3.21 -10.15
N GLU A 92 -2.52 3.08 -11.40
CA GLU A 92 -3.70 2.28 -11.71
C GLU A 92 -3.45 0.80 -11.48
N GLY A 93 -2.29 0.29 -11.93
CA GLY A 93 -1.93 -1.10 -11.69
C GLY A 93 -1.79 -1.41 -10.22
N LEU A 94 -1.19 -0.49 -9.45
CA LEU A 94 -1.06 -0.67 -8.02
C LEU A 94 -2.39 -0.61 -7.30
N LEU A 95 -3.29 0.25 -7.77
CA LEU A 95 -4.63 0.30 -7.20
C LEU A 95 -5.34 -1.03 -7.40
N ASP A 96 -5.24 -1.62 -8.59
CA ASP A 96 -5.80 -2.94 -8.86
C ASP A 96 -5.21 -3.99 -7.95
N LEU A 97 -3.89 -3.97 -7.78
CA LEU A 97 -3.20 -4.92 -6.91
C LEU A 97 -3.67 -4.78 -5.47
N ALA A 98 -3.82 -3.56 -5.00
CA ALA A 98 -4.27 -3.30 -3.64
C ALA A 98 -5.71 -3.78 -3.43
N LEU A 99 -6.59 -3.49 -4.39
CA LEU A 99 -7.99 -3.90 -4.29
C LEU A 99 -8.12 -5.42 -4.30
N GLU A 100 -7.35 -6.10 -5.14
CA GLU A 100 -7.34 -7.56 -5.16
C GLU A 100 -6.87 -8.15 -3.84
N ALA A 101 -5.79 -7.60 -3.29
CA ALA A 101 -5.25 -8.10 -2.03
C ALA A 101 -6.22 -7.91 -0.87
N ILE A 102 -6.88 -6.75 -0.83
CA ILE A 102 -7.88 -6.48 0.20
C ILE A 102 -9.04 -7.45 0.07
N GLN A 103 -9.47 -7.70 -1.15
CA GLN A 103 -10.59 -8.60 -1.43
C GLN A 103 -10.25 -10.03 -1.04
N GLU A 104 -9.02 -10.47 -1.30
CA GLU A 104 -8.56 -11.80 -0.91
C GLU A 104 -8.62 -11.99 0.61
N GLU A 105 -8.19 -10.99 1.36
CA GLU A 105 -8.24 -11.05 2.83
C GLU A 105 -9.67 -11.08 3.33
N CYS A 106 -10.56 -10.33 2.71
CA CYS A 106 -11.95 -10.29 3.13
C CYS A 106 -12.69 -11.59 2.84
N ASN A 107 -12.20 -12.39 1.89
CA ASN A 107 -12.85 -13.65 1.50
C ASN A 107 -12.44 -14.84 2.37
N GLU A 108 -11.53 -14.63 3.29
CA GLU A 108 -11.18 -15.66 4.25
C GLU A 108 -12.11 -15.57 5.46
#